data_86e1cabab592b8d96ae1aba89ed43f4f
#
_entry.id   86e1cabab592b8d96ae1aba89ed43f4f
#
_cell.length_a   1.000
_cell.length_b   1.000
_cell.length_c   1.000
_cell.angle_alpha   90.00
_cell.angle_beta   90.00
_cell.angle_gamma   90.00
#
_symmetry.space_group_name_H-M   'P 1'
#
loop_
_entity.id
_entity.type
_entity.pdbx_description
1 polymer ?
#
loop_
_entity_poly.entity_id
_entity_poly.type
_entity_poly.pdbx_seq_one_letter_code
_entity_poly.pdbx_strand_id
1 'polypeptide(L)'
;MELILKYFPNLSDTQREQFAALKALYEDWNSKINVISRKDMDNFYEHHVLHSLAIAHEIRFREGTKVLDLGTGGGFPGIPLAIMFPDSQFKLIDRTGKKIRVVNEVAQAIGLKNVVAEQLSGEEEKAQYDFVVSRAVMPLPDLVKIIKKNVNRKNQHNSLPNGLICLKGGDLQAETKPFKNIVSLTEIHDMFKEESLVMPVCAASYTVRTSAARRGAVCGDEDGGEGRRDGRLRCWRPALRAGSGLSACGRRC
;
A
#
# COMPACT_ATOMS: atom_id res chain seq x y z
N MET A 1 -18.42 9.10 -0.97
CA MET A 1 -18.19 8.19 -2.12
C MET A 1 -17.65 8.94 -3.35
N GLU A 2 -18.16 10.10 -3.69
CA GLU A 2 -17.67 10.94 -4.81
C GLU A 2 -16.16 11.20 -4.75
N LEU A 3 -15.64 11.47 -3.55
CA LEU A 3 -14.22 11.66 -3.32
C LEU A 3 -13.38 10.45 -3.79
N ILE A 4 -13.84 9.23 -3.57
CA ILE A 4 -13.12 8.03 -4.01
C ILE A 4 -13.17 7.90 -5.53
N LEU A 5 -14.33 8.18 -6.15
CA LEU A 5 -14.48 8.15 -7.61
C LEU A 5 -13.65 9.22 -8.34
N LYS A 6 -13.40 10.36 -7.68
CA LYS A 6 -12.52 11.43 -8.19
C LYS A 6 -11.11 10.91 -8.49
N TYR A 7 -10.57 10.05 -7.63
CA TYR A 7 -9.20 9.53 -7.76
C TYR A 7 -9.14 8.12 -8.35
N PHE A 8 -10.22 7.34 -8.20
CA PHE A 8 -10.34 5.96 -8.68
C PHE A 8 -11.61 5.78 -9.53
N PRO A 9 -11.67 6.38 -10.75
CA PRO A 9 -12.89 6.39 -11.57
C PRO A 9 -13.26 5.00 -12.13
N ASN A 10 -12.30 4.09 -12.24
CA ASN A 10 -12.45 2.79 -12.91
C ASN A 10 -12.81 1.65 -11.94
N LEU A 11 -13.54 1.95 -10.85
CA LEU A 11 -14.05 0.93 -9.96
C LEU A 11 -15.18 0.14 -10.62
N SER A 12 -15.21 -1.18 -10.41
CA SER A 12 -16.36 -2.00 -10.78
C SER A 12 -17.60 -1.61 -9.97
N ASP A 13 -18.79 -2.01 -10.44
CA ASP A 13 -20.03 -1.73 -9.71
C ASP A 13 -20.01 -2.34 -8.30
N THR A 14 -19.52 -3.58 -8.17
CA THR A 14 -19.34 -4.24 -6.87
C THR A 14 -18.43 -3.43 -5.94
N GLN A 15 -17.29 -2.94 -6.43
CA GLN A 15 -16.40 -2.12 -5.62
C GLN A 15 -17.06 -0.80 -5.20
N ARG A 16 -17.83 -0.17 -6.09
CA ARG A 16 -18.59 1.06 -5.79
C ARG A 16 -19.61 0.83 -4.69
N GLU A 17 -20.37 -0.26 -4.77
CA GLU A 17 -21.34 -0.66 -3.74
C GLU A 17 -20.64 -0.93 -2.40
N GLN A 18 -19.54 -1.68 -2.41
CA GLN A 18 -18.76 -1.97 -1.22
C GLN A 18 -18.22 -0.71 -0.54
N PHE A 19 -17.60 0.21 -1.29
CA PHE A 19 -17.13 1.48 -0.74
C PHE A 19 -18.29 2.35 -0.23
N ALA A 20 -19.42 2.39 -0.94
CA ALA A 20 -20.57 3.19 -0.54
C ALA A 20 -21.19 2.72 0.79
N ALA A 21 -21.18 1.41 1.04
CA ALA A 21 -21.73 0.83 2.26
C ALA A 21 -20.87 1.10 3.52
N LEU A 22 -19.55 1.37 3.38
CA LEU A 22 -18.63 1.45 4.50
C LEU A 22 -19.04 2.47 5.55
N LYS A 23 -19.40 3.70 5.16
CA LYS A 23 -19.69 4.76 6.14
C LYS A 23 -20.83 4.37 7.08
N ALA A 24 -21.95 3.92 6.55
CA ALA A 24 -23.12 3.52 7.34
C ALA A 24 -22.79 2.34 8.27
N LEU A 25 -22.02 1.35 7.80
CA LEU A 25 -21.59 0.22 8.62
C LEU A 25 -20.68 0.66 9.78
N TYR A 26 -19.71 1.53 9.50
CA TYR A 26 -18.84 2.04 10.56
C TYR A 26 -19.55 2.99 11.53
N GLU A 27 -20.54 3.77 11.10
CA GLU A 27 -21.40 4.57 11.97
C GLU A 27 -22.19 3.67 12.95
N ASP A 28 -22.82 2.61 12.45
CA ASP A 28 -23.54 1.63 13.28
C ASP A 28 -22.60 0.95 14.28
N TRP A 29 -21.47 0.43 13.82
CA TRP A 29 -20.51 -0.24 14.69
C TRP A 29 -19.83 0.71 15.69
N ASN A 30 -19.55 1.95 15.28
CA ASN A 30 -18.92 2.95 16.15
C ASN A 30 -19.84 3.39 17.30
N SER A 31 -21.15 3.26 17.12
CA SER A 31 -22.12 3.46 18.20
C SER A 31 -21.98 2.42 19.32
N LYS A 32 -21.47 1.23 19.00
CA LYS A 32 -21.33 0.06 19.91
C LYS A 32 -19.89 -0.11 20.39
N ILE A 33 -18.93 0.07 19.49
CA ILE A 33 -17.48 -0.12 19.72
C ILE A 33 -16.74 1.04 19.06
N ASN A 34 -16.07 1.87 19.86
CA ASN A 34 -15.32 3.02 19.35
C ASN A 34 -14.07 2.56 18.58
N VAL A 35 -14.16 2.42 17.26
CA VAL A 35 -13.05 2.05 16.36
C VAL A 35 -12.51 3.23 15.57
N ILE A 36 -13.31 4.28 15.41
CA ILE A 36 -12.98 5.54 14.76
C ILE A 36 -13.38 6.68 15.71
N SER A 37 -12.58 7.74 15.80
CA SER A 37 -12.95 8.90 16.62
C SER A 37 -14.24 9.53 16.07
N ARG A 38 -15.11 10.05 16.96
CA ARG A 38 -16.37 10.69 16.53
C ARG A 38 -16.13 11.87 15.61
N LYS A 39 -15.03 12.61 15.81
CA LYS A 39 -14.65 13.75 14.97
C LYS A 39 -14.23 13.36 13.56
N ASP A 40 -13.70 12.15 13.39
CA ASP A 40 -13.24 11.65 12.10
C ASP A 40 -14.35 11.00 11.27
N MET A 41 -15.50 10.68 11.89
CA MET A 41 -16.64 10.10 11.16
C MET A 41 -17.21 11.03 10.09
N ASP A 42 -17.19 12.34 10.30
CA ASP A 42 -17.65 13.31 9.30
C ASP A 42 -16.76 13.26 8.05
N ASN A 43 -15.45 13.08 8.24
CA ASN A 43 -14.44 12.99 7.19
C ASN A 43 -14.02 11.53 6.89
N PHE A 44 -14.93 10.58 7.13
CA PHE A 44 -14.65 9.14 7.03
C PHE A 44 -13.97 8.73 5.71
N TYR A 45 -14.51 9.17 4.58
CA TYR A 45 -13.95 8.82 3.28
C TYR A 45 -12.56 9.42 3.04
N GLU A 46 -12.31 10.61 3.54
CA GLU A 46 -11.03 11.27 3.38
C GLU A 46 -9.96 10.71 4.32
N HIS A 47 -10.24 10.75 5.64
CA HIS A 47 -9.26 10.39 6.67
C HIS A 47 -9.02 8.89 6.82
N HIS A 48 -9.96 8.05 6.39
CA HIS A 48 -9.82 6.60 6.53
C HIS A 48 -9.75 5.88 5.20
N VAL A 49 -10.69 6.09 4.28
CA VAL A 49 -10.75 5.34 3.03
C VAL A 49 -9.69 5.85 2.04
N LEU A 50 -9.73 7.13 1.67
CA LEU A 50 -8.80 7.70 0.69
C LEU A 50 -7.35 7.64 1.21
N HIS A 51 -7.15 7.97 2.49
CA HIS A 51 -5.85 7.82 3.12
C HIS A 51 -5.29 6.39 3.01
N SER A 52 -6.10 5.35 3.23
CA SER A 52 -5.70 3.96 3.03
C SER A 52 -5.35 3.65 1.58
N LEU A 53 -6.10 4.22 0.64
CA LEU A 53 -5.91 4.04 -0.80
C LEU A 53 -4.68 4.78 -1.36
N ALA A 54 -3.97 5.58 -0.56
CA ALA A 54 -2.65 6.09 -0.94
C ALA A 54 -1.67 4.93 -1.24
N ILE A 55 -1.80 3.80 -0.56
CA ILE A 55 -1.05 2.59 -0.88
C ILE A 55 -1.39 2.06 -2.28
N ALA A 56 -2.67 2.11 -2.67
CA ALA A 56 -3.11 1.67 -4.00
C ALA A 56 -2.64 2.63 -5.13
N HIS A 57 -2.28 3.85 -4.79
CA HIS A 57 -1.63 4.78 -5.72
C HIS A 57 -0.16 4.42 -5.95
N GLU A 58 0.54 3.97 -4.90
CA GLU A 58 1.96 3.56 -4.98
C GLU A 58 2.15 2.22 -5.68
N ILE A 59 1.24 1.27 -5.47
CA ILE A 59 1.36 -0.09 -6.01
C ILE A 59 0.00 -0.65 -6.43
N ARG A 60 -0.02 -1.33 -7.57
CA ARG A 60 -1.10 -2.26 -7.95
C ARG A 60 -0.66 -3.67 -7.58
N PHE A 61 -1.30 -4.24 -6.58
CA PHE A 61 -1.08 -5.64 -6.25
C PHE A 61 -1.56 -6.54 -7.40
N ARG A 62 -0.72 -7.50 -7.78
CA ARG A 62 -1.08 -8.51 -8.77
C ARG A 62 -1.92 -9.60 -8.15
N GLU A 63 -2.65 -10.34 -8.98
CA GLU A 63 -3.39 -11.52 -8.58
C GLU A 63 -2.54 -12.46 -7.72
N GLY A 64 -3.13 -12.98 -6.64
CA GLY A 64 -2.47 -13.88 -5.69
C GLY A 64 -1.50 -13.22 -4.71
N THR A 65 -1.32 -11.89 -4.76
CA THR A 65 -0.49 -11.18 -3.78
C THR A 65 -1.03 -11.37 -2.36
N LYS A 66 -0.15 -11.72 -1.43
CA LYS A 66 -0.48 -11.88 -0.01
C LYS A 66 -0.07 -10.66 0.79
N VAL A 67 -1.02 -10.05 1.46
CA VAL A 67 -0.83 -8.82 2.23
C VAL A 67 -1.23 -9.04 3.68
N LEU A 68 -0.34 -8.67 4.60
CA LEU A 68 -0.63 -8.60 6.04
C LEU A 68 -0.91 -7.14 6.42
N ASP A 69 -2.05 -6.85 7.02
CA ASP A 69 -2.32 -5.58 7.69
C ASP A 69 -2.03 -5.73 9.19
N LEU A 70 -0.93 -5.14 9.63
CA LEU A 70 -0.47 -5.22 11.01
C LEU A 70 -1.03 -4.06 11.85
N GLY A 71 -1.80 -4.41 12.88
CA GLY A 71 -2.46 -3.43 13.72
C GLY A 71 -3.60 -2.74 12.98
N THR A 72 -4.42 -3.54 12.30
CA THR A 72 -5.49 -3.07 11.41
C THR A 72 -6.49 -2.14 12.08
N GLY A 73 -6.60 -2.18 13.41
CA GLY A 73 -7.56 -1.38 14.15
C GLY A 73 -8.99 -1.67 13.71
N GLY A 74 -9.66 -0.65 13.20
CA GLY A 74 -10.99 -0.79 12.61
C GLY A 74 -11.01 -1.34 11.18
N GLY A 75 -9.91 -1.90 10.66
CA GLY A 75 -9.82 -2.43 9.30
C GLY A 75 -9.10 -1.50 8.32
N PHE A 76 -8.28 -0.59 8.80
CA PHE A 76 -7.56 0.38 7.97
C PHE A 76 -6.04 0.23 8.09
N PRO A 77 -5.33 0.03 6.95
CA PRO A 77 -5.79 0.20 5.57
C PRO A 77 -6.39 -1.05 4.91
N GLY A 78 -6.47 -2.19 5.59
CA GLY A 78 -6.76 -3.50 5.02
C GLY A 78 -8.09 -3.62 4.28
N ILE A 79 -9.23 -3.15 4.84
CA ILE A 79 -10.55 -3.24 4.19
C ILE A 79 -10.61 -2.43 2.90
N PRO A 80 -10.20 -1.13 2.84
CA PRO A 80 -10.15 -0.39 1.58
C PRO A 80 -9.27 -1.04 0.52
N LEU A 81 -8.12 -1.60 0.92
CA LEU A 81 -7.21 -2.29 -0.01
C LEU A 81 -7.80 -3.60 -0.51
N ALA A 82 -8.51 -4.35 0.34
CA ALA A 82 -9.15 -5.59 -0.06
C ALA A 82 -10.31 -5.36 -1.06
N ILE A 83 -11.04 -4.26 -0.93
CA ILE A 83 -12.02 -3.83 -1.93
C ILE A 83 -11.32 -3.47 -3.25
N MET A 84 -10.21 -2.73 -3.16
CA MET A 84 -9.47 -2.27 -4.34
C MET A 84 -8.83 -3.41 -5.12
N PHE A 85 -8.37 -4.46 -4.43
CA PHE A 85 -7.63 -5.58 -5.01
C PHE A 85 -8.31 -6.93 -4.69
N PRO A 86 -9.45 -7.24 -5.35
CA PRO A 86 -10.23 -8.45 -5.04
C PRO A 86 -9.48 -9.76 -5.30
N ASP A 87 -8.49 -9.76 -6.21
CA ASP A 87 -7.69 -10.92 -6.56
C ASP A 87 -6.46 -11.14 -5.67
N SER A 88 -6.25 -10.26 -4.67
CA SER A 88 -5.20 -10.38 -3.65
C SER A 88 -5.78 -10.88 -2.34
N GLN A 89 -4.95 -11.50 -1.50
CA GLN A 89 -5.35 -12.08 -0.21
C GLN A 89 -4.88 -11.20 0.94
N PHE A 90 -5.78 -10.84 1.84
CA PHE A 90 -5.51 -9.96 2.97
C PHE A 90 -5.71 -10.70 4.29
N LYS A 91 -4.68 -10.69 5.14
CA LYS A 91 -4.80 -11.05 6.55
C LYS A 91 -4.69 -9.78 7.39
N LEU A 92 -5.71 -9.50 8.19
CA LEU A 92 -5.79 -8.33 9.06
C LEU A 92 -5.64 -8.77 10.51
N ILE A 93 -4.68 -8.22 11.23
CA ILE A 93 -4.47 -8.61 12.62
C ILE A 93 -4.44 -7.39 13.54
N ASP A 94 -5.02 -7.55 14.74
CA ASP A 94 -4.96 -6.59 15.83
C ASP A 94 -5.01 -7.34 17.17
N ARG A 95 -4.36 -6.79 18.21
CA ARG A 95 -4.41 -7.36 19.58
C ARG A 95 -5.78 -7.26 20.21
N THR A 96 -6.62 -6.35 19.74
CA THR A 96 -7.92 -6.00 20.32
C THR A 96 -9.04 -6.79 19.65
N GLY A 97 -9.53 -7.85 20.28
CA GLY A 97 -10.58 -8.71 19.75
C GLY A 97 -11.88 -7.98 19.38
N LYS A 98 -12.25 -6.93 20.16
CA LYS A 98 -13.43 -6.10 19.85
C LYS A 98 -13.31 -5.41 18.47
N LYS A 99 -12.10 -4.94 18.11
CA LYS A 99 -11.84 -4.32 16.80
C LYS A 99 -11.90 -5.35 15.68
N ILE A 100 -11.29 -6.52 15.89
CA ILE A 100 -11.34 -7.63 14.94
C ILE A 100 -12.77 -8.09 14.68
N ARG A 101 -13.62 -8.11 15.71
CA ARG A 101 -15.05 -8.37 15.50
C ARG A 101 -15.68 -7.38 14.53
N VAL A 102 -15.45 -6.09 14.69
CA VAL A 102 -15.96 -5.07 13.75
C VAL A 102 -15.45 -5.32 12.33
N VAL A 103 -14.14 -5.61 12.18
CA VAL A 103 -13.55 -5.89 10.87
C VAL A 103 -14.23 -7.08 10.19
N ASN A 104 -14.44 -8.19 10.91
CA ASN A 104 -15.12 -9.37 10.37
C ASN A 104 -16.57 -9.06 9.95
N GLU A 105 -17.32 -8.35 10.78
CA GLU A 105 -18.72 -7.98 10.49
C GLU A 105 -18.83 -7.04 9.28
N VAL A 106 -17.92 -6.05 9.19
CA VAL A 106 -17.88 -5.15 8.02
C VAL A 106 -17.50 -5.94 6.77
N ALA A 107 -16.45 -6.77 6.81
CA ALA A 107 -16.02 -7.56 5.67
C ALA A 107 -17.14 -8.50 5.18
N GLN A 108 -17.85 -9.14 6.11
CA GLN A 108 -18.99 -10.01 5.81
C GLN A 108 -20.17 -9.21 5.18
N ALA A 109 -20.52 -8.06 5.78
CA ALA A 109 -21.65 -7.24 5.32
C ALA A 109 -21.48 -6.74 3.89
N ILE A 110 -20.24 -6.41 3.48
CA ILE A 110 -19.93 -5.98 2.11
C ILE A 110 -19.50 -7.14 1.19
N GLY A 111 -19.56 -8.37 1.67
CA GLY A 111 -19.32 -9.58 0.87
C GLY A 111 -17.87 -9.80 0.43
N LEU A 112 -16.85 -9.28 1.17
CA LEU A 112 -15.45 -9.56 0.88
C LEU A 112 -15.15 -11.05 1.05
N LYS A 113 -14.45 -11.64 0.06
CA LYS A 113 -14.05 -13.05 0.06
C LYS A 113 -12.53 -13.24 0.24
N ASN A 114 -11.79 -12.17 0.15
CA ASN A 114 -10.32 -12.13 0.14
C ASN A 114 -9.72 -11.60 1.46
N VAL A 115 -10.52 -11.54 2.53
CA VAL A 115 -10.09 -11.06 3.86
C VAL A 115 -10.23 -12.15 4.91
N VAL A 116 -9.20 -12.29 5.74
CA VAL A 116 -9.23 -13.03 7.00
C VAL A 116 -8.79 -12.09 8.11
N ALA A 117 -9.64 -11.84 9.11
CA ALA A 117 -9.28 -11.00 10.25
C ALA A 117 -9.18 -11.84 11.53
N GLU A 118 -8.08 -11.68 12.27
CA GLU A 118 -7.74 -12.51 13.42
C GLU A 118 -7.19 -11.66 14.58
N GLN A 119 -7.61 -11.99 15.81
CA GLN A 119 -7.02 -11.40 17.01
C GLN A 119 -5.65 -12.04 17.24
N LEU A 120 -4.61 -11.32 16.85
CA LEU A 120 -3.23 -11.80 16.92
C LEU A 120 -2.27 -10.61 17.06
N SER A 121 -1.16 -10.80 17.76
CA SER A 121 -0.07 -9.84 17.78
C SER A 121 0.90 -10.08 16.61
N GLY A 122 1.61 -9.04 16.18
CA GLY A 122 2.60 -9.16 15.11
C GLY A 122 3.76 -10.11 15.47
N GLU A 123 4.07 -10.23 16.76
CA GLU A 123 5.11 -11.14 17.26
C GLU A 123 4.71 -12.61 17.10
N GLU A 124 3.41 -12.91 17.21
CA GLU A 124 2.86 -14.26 17.11
C GLU A 124 2.62 -14.70 15.65
N GLU A 125 2.43 -13.73 14.74
CA GLU A 125 2.26 -14.04 13.32
C GLU A 125 3.53 -14.68 12.74
N LYS A 126 3.38 -15.86 12.11
CA LYS A 126 4.50 -16.66 11.59
C LYS A 126 4.49 -16.81 10.06
N ALA A 127 3.36 -16.53 9.43
CA ALA A 127 3.25 -16.67 7.98
C ALA A 127 4.06 -15.60 7.23
N GLN A 128 4.31 -15.87 5.95
CA GLN A 128 5.02 -14.96 5.05
C GLN A 128 4.06 -14.35 4.05
N TYR A 129 4.27 -13.06 3.78
CA TYR A 129 3.47 -12.22 2.91
C TYR A 129 4.39 -11.51 1.91
N ASP A 130 3.83 -11.12 0.78
CA ASP A 130 4.55 -10.29 -0.18
C ASP A 130 4.69 -8.87 0.36
N PHE A 131 3.62 -8.35 0.96
CA PHE A 131 3.65 -7.04 1.62
C PHE A 131 3.09 -7.10 3.03
N VAL A 132 3.68 -6.30 3.90
CA VAL A 132 3.08 -5.91 5.16
C VAL A 132 2.65 -4.45 5.02
N VAL A 133 1.39 -4.17 5.29
CA VAL A 133 0.88 -2.80 5.37
C VAL A 133 0.57 -2.46 6.81
N SER A 134 0.64 -1.18 7.16
CA SER A 134 0.33 -0.71 8.51
C SER A 134 0.03 0.78 8.50
N ARG A 135 -0.78 1.25 9.46
CA ARG A 135 -1.08 2.66 9.65
C ARG A 135 -0.87 3.06 11.11
N ALA A 136 0.07 3.99 11.35
CA ALA A 136 0.30 4.69 12.62
C ALA A 136 0.39 3.80 13.88
N VAL A 137 0.94 2.58 13.77
CA VAL A 137 0.97 1.60 14.87
C VAL A 137 2.11 1.86 15.85
N MET A 138 3.34 2.08 15.35
CA MET A 138 4.55 2.21 16.14
C MET A 138 5.68 2.87 15.34
N PRO A 139 6.81 3.28 15.97
CA PRO A 139 7.98 3.75 15.24
C PRO A 139 8.49 2.75 14.19
N LEU A 140 9.02 3.25 13.06
CA LEU A 140 9.46 2.42 11.94
C LEU A 140 10.49 1.34 12.33
N PRO A 141 11.51 1.62 13.16
CA PRO A 141 12.46 0.60 13.58
C PRO A 141 11.83 -0.58 14.30
N ASP A 142 10.84 -0.33 15.17
CA ASP A 142 10.15 -1.38 15.92
C ASP A 142 9.23 -2.19 15.00
N LEU A 143 8.52 -1.51 14.10
CA LEU A 143 7.69 -2.15 13.09
C LEU A 143 8.53 -3.09 12.22
N VAL A 144 9.66 -2.60 11.71
CA VAL A 144 10.62 -3.39 10.92
C VAL A 144 11.13 -4.62 11.68
N LYS A 145 11.46 -4.46 12.97
CA LYS A 145 11.93 -5.57 13.82
C LYS A 145 10.90 -6.70 13.92
N ILE A 146 9.63 -6.35 14.06
CA ILE A 146 8.53 -7.33 14.18
C ILE A 146 8.30 -8.05 12.86
N ILE A 147 8.17 -7.28 11.75
CA ILE A 147 7.66 -7.81 10.49
C ILE A 147 8.71 -8.47 9.58
N LYS A 148 10.02 -8.26 9.83
CA LYS A 148 11.09 -8.75 8.93
C LYS A 148 11.03 -10.26 8.68
N LYS A 149 10.47 -11.04 9.60
CA LYS A 149 10.25 -12.49 9.48
C LYS A 149 9.06 -12.84 8.59
N ASN A 150 8.11 -11.89 8.45
CA ASN A 150 6.86 -12.06 7.74
C ASN A 150 6.94 -11.62 6.26
N VAL A 151 8.04 -11.01 5.83
CA VAL A 151 8.22 -10.61 4.43
C VAL A 151 8.84 -11.76 3.62
N ASN A 152 8.12 -12.19 2.57
CA ASN A 152 8.63 -13.17 1.61
C ASN A 152 9.71 -12.54 0.73
N ARG A 153 10.95 -13.04 0.83
CA ARG A 153 12.10 -12.51 0.10
C ARG A 153 12.39 -13.23 -1.21
N LYS A 154 11.70 -14.35 -1.47
CA LYS A 154 12.03 -15.24 -2.60
C LYS A 154 11.19 -14.93 -3.84
N ASN A 155 9.91 -14.75 -3.67
CA ASN A 155 8.96 -14.57 -4.78
C ASN A 155 8.67 -13.07 -4.95
N GLN A 156 9.17 -12.50 -6.05
CA GLN A 156 9.02 -11.07 -6.38
C GLN A 156 8.21 -10.97 -7.67
N HIS A 157 6.89 -10.89 -7.59
CA HIS A 157 6.03 -10.82 -8.77
C HIS A 157 5.32 -9.48 -8.97
N ASN A 158 5.36 -8.61 -7.97
CA ASN A 158 4.81 -7.26 -8.04
C ASN A 158 5.79 -6.26 -8.64
N SER A 159 5.30 -5.05 -8.95
CA SER A 159 6.13 -3.95 -9.50
C SER A 159 7.14 -3.39 -8.50
N LEU A 160 6.80 -3.45 -7.21
CA LEU A 160 7.72 -3.12 -6.12
C LEU A 160 8.28 -4.39 -5.49
N PRO A 161 9.51 -4.33 -4.97
CA PRO A 161 10.04 -5.41 -4.15
C PRO A 161 9.19 -5.65 -2.92
N ASN A 162 9.02 -6.93 -2.56
CA ASN A 162 8.28 -7.30 -1.35
C ASN A 162 8.83 -6.59 -0.12
N GLY A 163 7.94 -6.12 0.75
CA GLY A 163 8.37 -5.33 1.89
C GLY A 163 7.24 -4.76 2.74
N LEU A 164 7.55 -3.66 3.40
CA LEU A 164 6.64 -2.89 4.22
C LEU A 164 6.16 -1.67 3.43
N ILE A 165 4.87 -1.40 3.49
CA ILE A 165 4.30 -0.12 3.05
C ILE A 165 3.47 0.42 4.22
N CYS A 166 3.86 1.55 4.80
CA CYS A 166 3.15 2.10 5.95
C CYS A 166 2.78 3.56 5.76
N LEU A 167 1.63 3.90 6.33
CA LEU A 167 1.12 5.26 6.41
C LEU A 167 1.52 5.83 7.76
N LYS A 168 2.36 6.86 7.75
CA LYS A 168 2.90 7.47 8.97
C LYS A 168 2.78 8.98 8.90
N GLY A 169 2.56 9.61 10.05
CA GLY A 169 2.53 11.06 10.17
C GLY A 169 3.74 11.61 10.91
N GLY A 170 3.93 12.92 10.82
CA GLY A 170 5.00 13.64 11.49
C GLY A 170 6.34 13.60 10.76
N ASP A 171 7.38 14.09 11.42
CA ASP A 171 8.74 14.08 10.88
C ASP A 171 9.32 12.65 10.94
N LEU A 172 9.50 12.06 9.77
CA LEU A 172 10.05 10.71 9.62
C LEU A 172 11.57 10.67 9.44
N GLN A 173 12.26 11.80 9.42
CA GLN A 173 13.71 11.85 9.15
C GLN A 173 14.50 11.00 10.15
N ALA A 174 14.19 11.13 11.44
CA ALA A 174 14.85 10.35 12.49
C ALA A 174 14.58 8.85 12.37
N GLU A 175 13.32 8.47 12.07
CA GLU A 175 12.90 7.07 11.96
C GLU A 175 13.45 6.38 10.70
N THR A 176 13.58 7.11 9.59
CA THR A 176 14.02 6.57 8.30
C THR A 176 15.53 6.58 8.12
N LYS A 177 16.27 7.39 8.90
CA LYS A 177 17.73 7.49 8.83
C LYS A 177 18.47 6.13 8.85
N PRO A 178 18.11 5.14 9.69
CA PRO A 178 18.74 3.82 9.66
C PRO A 178 18.46 3.02 8.38
N PHE A 179 17.42 3.40 7.63
CA PHE A 179 16.89 2.67 6.48
C PHE A 179 17.02 3.42 5.16
N LYS A 180 17.74 4.54 5.10
CA LYS A 180 17.85 5.45 3.95
C LYS A 180 18.14 4.79 2.60
N ASN A 181 18.76 3.61 2.59
CA ASN A 181 19.09 2.89 1.36
C ASN A 181 17.98 1.94 0.87
N ILE A 182 16.94 1.73 1.66
CA ILE A 182 15.86 0.78 1.37
C ILE A 182 14.47 1.38 1.55
N VAL A 183 14.37 2.61 2.02
CA VAL A 183 13.10 3.34 2.24
C VAL A 183 12.95 4.39 1.16
N SER A 184 11.75 4.47 0.59
CA SER A 184 11.24 5.62 -0.15
C SER A 184 10.11 6.28 0.62
N LEU A 185 10.02 7.60 0.54
CA LEU A 185 8.93 8.40 1.09
C LEU A 185 8.22 9.09 -0.07
N THR A 186 6.90 9.01 -0.07
CA THR A 186 6.05 9.72 -1.03
C THR A 186 4.99 10.48 -0.25
N GLU A 187 4.90 11.77 -0.46
CA GLU A 187 3.92 12.61 0.22
C GLU A 187 2.52 12.36 -0.35
N ILE A 188 1.52 12.17 0.52
CA ILE A 188 0.15 11.89 0.08
C ILE A 188 -0.47 13.09 -0.63
N HIS A 189 -0.10 14.32 -0.28
CA HIS A 189 -0.59 15.52 -0.96
C HIS A 189 -0.13 15.62 -2.43
N ASP A 190 0.94 14.93 -2.82
CA ASP A 190 1.35 14.81 -4.21
C ASP A 190 0.42 13.88 -5.01
N MET A 191 -0.25 12.96 -4.31
CA MET A 191 -1.21 12.00 -4.89
C MET A 191 -2.63 12.56 -4.88
N PHE A 192 -3.03 13.16 -3.77
CA PHE A 192 -4.39 13.66 -3.52
C PHE A 192 -4.33 15.14 -3.13
N LYS A 193 -5.20 15.93 -3.75
CA LYS A 193 -5.26 17.40 -3.53
C LYS A 193 -6.12 17.79 -2.32
N GLU A 194 -6.28 16.90 -1.36
CA GLU A 194 -7.08 17.13 -0.15
C GLU A 194 -6.16 17.66 0.96
N GLU A 195 -6.45 18.86 1.47
CA GLU A 195 -5.57 19.59 2.41
C GLU A 195 -5.34 18.87 3.75
N SER A 196 -6.27 18.00 4.16
CA SER A 196 -6.17 17.27 5.42
C SER A 196 -5.25 16.03 5.35
N LEU A 197 -4.86 15.58 4.16
CA LEU A 197 -4.04 14.40 3.95
C LEU A 197 -2.54 14.73 3.97
N VAL A 198 -2.01 15.07 5.14
CA VAL A 198 -0.62 15.57 5.33
C VAL A 198 0.36 14.45 5.72
N MET A 199 0.01 13.17 5.53
CA MET A 199 0.84 12.05 5.99
C MET A 199 1.56 11.36 4.82
N PRO A 200 2.88 11.13 4.89
CA PRO A 200 3.60 10.42 3.84
C PRO A 200 3.34 8.90 3.84
N VAL A 201 3.39 8.31 2.66
CA VAL A 201 3.54 6.86 2.47
C VAL A 201 5.02 6.51 2.58
N CYS A 202 5.35 5.64 3.50
CA CYS A 202 6.70 5.10 3.67
C CYS A 202 6.74 3.67 3.13
N ALA A 203 7.46 3.45 2.04
CA ALA A 203 7.71 2.11 1.50
C ALA A 203 9.15 1.68 1.79
N ALA A 204 9.30 0.56 2.51
CA ALA A 204 10.59 -0.05 2.81
C ALA A 204 10.69 -1.42 2.12
N SER A 205 11.60 -1.54 1.16
CA SER A 205 11.83 -2.80 0.45
C SER A 205 12.89 -3.65 1.16
N TYR A 206 12.58 -4.94 1.37
CA TYR A 206 13.49 -5.92 1.99
C TYR A 206 14.21 -6.80 0.97
N THR A 207 14.47 -6.32 -0.23
CA THR A 207 15.36 -7.04 -1.14
C THR A 207 16.78 -6.99 -0.58
N VAL A 208 17.25 -8.15 -0.11
CA VAL A 208 18.69 -8.34 0.08
C VAL A 208 19.31 -8.22 -1.30
N ARG A 209 20.00 -7.11 -1.57
CA ARG A 209 20.97 -7.07 -2.68
C ARG A 209 22.03 -8.12 -2.33
N THR A 210 21.89 -9.34 -2.82
CA THR A 210 22.97 -10.29 -2.82
C THR A 210 24.09 -9.66 -3.64
N SER A 211 25.30 -9.65 -3.08
CA SER A 211 26.51 -9.13 -3.72
C SER A 211 26.86 -9.81 -5.07
N ALA A 212 26.06 -10.76 -5.51
CA ALA A 212 26.16 -11.44 -6.81
C ALA A 212 25.72 -10.59 -8.01
N ALA A 213 24.91 -9.53 -7.80
CA ALA A 213 24.48 -8.66 -8.90
C ALA A 213 25.55 -7.64 -9.35
N ARG A 214 26.72 -7.58 -8.69
CA ARG A 214 27.84 -6.71 -9.09
C ARG A 214 28.88 -7.38 -9.98
N ARG A 215 28.66 -8.63 -10.40
CA ARG A 215 29.60 -9.36 -11.29
C ARG A 215 28.88 -9.88 -12.53
N GLY A 216 28.40 -8.98 -13.37
CA GLY A 216 27.74 -9.40 -14.59
C GLY A 216 27.45 -8.25 -15.53
N ALA A 217 28.39 -7.31 -15.71
CA ALA A 217 28.39 -6.40 -16.84
C ALA A 217 29.80 -5.82 -16.98
N VAL A 218 30.74 -6.69 -17.35
CA VAL A 218 31.96 -6.28 -18.07
C VAL A 218 31.80 -6.87 -19.45
N CYS A 219 31.10 -6.17 -20.32
CA CYS A 219 31.37 -6.24 -21.75
C CYS A 219 32.42 -5.17 -21.98
N GLY A 220 33.62 -5.62 -22.34
CA GLY A 220 34.63 -4.77 -22.91
C GLY A 220 34.14 -4.30 -24.28
N ASP A 221 34.36 -3.02 -24.54
CA ASP A 221 34.78 -2.54 -25.84
C ASP A 221 35.57 -1.27 -25.58
N GLU A 222 36.80 -1.33 -25.98
CA GLU A 222 37.72 -0.22 -26.13
C GLU A 222 37.16 0.72 -27.22
N ASP A 223 37.03 2.01 -26.87
CA ASP A 223 37.62 3.06 -27.70
C ASP A 223 37.31 4.45 -27.15
N GLY A 224 38.29 5.32 -27.27
CA GLY A 224 38.50 6.57 -26.59
C GLY A 224 37.45 7.67 -26.77
N GLY A 225 37.45 8.60 -25.83
CA GLY A 225 36.75 9.88 -25.95
C GLY A 225 36.53 10.59 -24.62
N GLU A 226 37.35 11.54 -24.29
CA GLU A 226 37.21 12.50 -23.19
C GLU A 226 35.88 13.25 -23.24
N GLY A 227 35.19 13.44 -22.09
CA GLY A 227 34.04 14.34 -22.02
C GLY A 227 33.28 14.37 -20.70
N ARG A 228 33.73 15.19 -19.75
CA ARG A 228 32.99 15.96 -18.72
C ARG A 228 31.80 15.33 -17.96
N ARG A 229 32.01 15.33 -16.65
CA ARG A 229 31.05 15.13 -15.55
C ARG A 229 29.85 16.07 -15.68
N ASP A 230 28.64 15.54 -15.54
CA ASP A 230 27.54 16.26 -14.93
C ASP A 230 26.64 15.25 -14.20
N GLY A 231 26.61 15.39 -12.87
CA GLY A 231 25.81 14.53 -12.00
C GLY A 231 24.38 15.03 -11.94
N ARG A 232 23.45 14.33 -12.56
CA ARG A 232 22.01 14.50 -12.29
C ARG A 232 21.38 13.17 -11.95
N LEU A 233 20.93 13.08 -10.70
CA LEU A 233 19.99 12.07 -10.22
C LEU A 233 18.75 12.09 -11.10
N ARG A 234 18.49 10.99 -11.81
CA ARG A 234 17.23 10.83 -12.54
C ARG A 234 16.16 10.30 -11.59
N CYS A 235 15.21 11.17 -11.25
CA CYS A 235 13.93 10.78 -10.70
C CYS A 235 13.21 9.83 -11.68
N TRP A 236 12.81 8.69 -11.18
CA TRP A 236 12.01 7.72 -11.91
C TRP A 236 10.57 8.21 -11.98
N ARG A 237 10.09 8.56 -13.17
CA ARG A 237 8.67 8.88 -13.42
C ARG A 237 7.99 7.64 -13.99
N PRO A 238 6.81 7.24 -13.50
CA PRO A 238 6.04 6.18 -14.14
C PRO A 238 5.52 6.66 -15.50
N ALA A 239 5.74 5.88 -16.53
CA ALA A 239 5.25 6.15 -17.87
C ALA A 239 3.74 5.88 -17.94
N LEU A 240 2.95 6.92 -18.01
CA LEU A 240 1.56 6.88 -18.46
C LEU A 240 1.56 6.65 -19.98
N ARG A 241 1.20 5.45 -20.42
CA ARG A 241 0.84 5.22 -21.82
C ARG A 241 -0.59 5.68 -22.05
N ALA A 242 -0.70 6.83 -22.70
CA ALA A 242 -1.93 7.23 -23.35
C ALA A 242 -2.13 6.38 -24.62
N GLY A 243 -3.27 5.70 -24.69
CA GLY A 243 -3.73 5.10 -25.92
C GLY A 243 -4.49 6.11 -26.74
N SER A 244 -4.16 6.22 -28.02
CA SER A 244 -5.10 6.75 -28.99
C SER A 244 -4.66 6.39 -30.43
N GLY A 245 -5.61 5.87 -31.19
CA GLY A 245 -5.76 6.21 -32.60
C GLY A 245 -5.36 5.14 -33.61
N LEU A 246 -6.36 4.46 -34.10
CA LEU A 246 -6.43 3.80 -35.39
C LEU A 246 -5.94 4.70 -36.53
N SER A 247 -5.14 4.18 -37.43
CA SER A 247 -5.33 4.44 -38.86
C SER A 247 -4.69 3.34 -39.69
N ALA A 248 -5.49 2.78 -40.55
CA ALA A 248 -5.11 1.85 -41.61
C ALA A 248 -4.41 2.61 -42.75
N CYS A 249 -3.37 2.05 -43.31
CA CYS A 249 -3.13 2.12 -44.76
C CYS A 249 -2.16 1.03 -45.21
N GLY A 250 -2.58 0.35 -46.20
CA GLY A 250 -2.00 -0.80 -46.81
C GLY A 250 -0.97 -0.47 -47.91
N ARG A 251 -0.48 -1.54 -48.43
CA ARG A 251 0.17 -1.87 -49.70
C ARG A 251 1.65 -2.25 -49.60
N ARG A 252 1.80 -3.52 -49.91
CA ARG A 252 2.65 -4.12 -50.98
C ARG A 252 4.12 -3.65 -51.07
N CYS A 253 5.01 -4.49 -50.80
CA CYS A 253 5.80 -5.35 -51.72
C CYS A 253 6.51 -6.39 -50.88
#